data_4fb446062080539432064b68a146efdc
#
_entry.id   4fb446062080539432064b68a146efdc
#
_cell.length_a   1.000
_cell.length_b   1.000
_cell.length_c   1.000
_cell.angle_alpha   90.00
_cell.angle_beta   90.00
_cell.angle_gamma   90.00
#
_symmetry.space_group_name_H-M   'P 1'
#
loop_
_entity.id
_entity.type
_entity.pdbx_description
1 polymer ?
#
loop_
_entity_poly.entity_id
_entity_poly.type
_entity_poly.pdbx_seq_one_letter_code
_entity_poly.pdbx_strand_id
1 'polypeptide(L)'
;MTHPTHKVYSICFAYLAAILIFNLGLTQINYYLTIPILVAISKIGAEFPDVDHHWSNVHSKTTINKIINIIIHATGGKHRSWQTHSIDICVLTTLGLYTISKRLYINNIISEVNSEVMILLLLGFTSGWISHLFSDSLTSDGVRLFCWNKKIKIKFVPKKIGKLRFNTGNEWENFNCKLMKYINIILGLVCIIYPVLLNYLE
;
A
#
# COMPACT_ATOMS: atom_id res chain seq x y z
N MET A 1 6.94 10.15 -6.76
CA MET A 1 7.86 9.17 -7.40
C MET A 1 7.28 8.67 -8.72
N THR A 2 8.05 7.88 -9.51
CA THR A 2 7.52 7.24 -10.72
C THR A 2 6.64 6.04 -10.36
N HIS A 3 5.66 5.75 -11.20
CA HIS A 3 4.76 4.62 -11.03
C HIS A 3 5.46 3.24 -10.88
N PRO A 4 6.54 2.92 -11.64
CA PRO A 4 7.30 1.69 -11.38
C PRO A 4 7.94 1.62 -10.00
N THR A 5 8.39 2.74 -9.46
CA THR A 5 9.00 2.79 -8.12
C THR A 5 7.99 2.46 -7.04
N HIS A 6 6.76 3.02 -7.10
CA HIS A 6 5.69 2.67 -6.16
C HIS A 6 5.38 1.17 -6.14
N LYS A 7 5.35 0.52 -7.31
CA LYS A 7 5.13 -0.95 -7.40
C LYS A 7 6.25 -1.75 -6.75
N VAL A 8 7.50 -1.31 -6.87
CA VAL A 8 8.63 -2.01 -6.24
C VAL A 8 8.55 -1.91 -4.72
N TYR A 9 8.19 -0.74 -4.18
CA TYR A 9 7.96 -0.57 -2.75
C TYR A 9 6.78 -1.41 -2.25
N SER A 10 5.70 -1.53 -3.02
CA SER A 10 4.53 -2.30 -2.60
C SER A 10 4.82 -3.78 -2.41
N ILE A 11 5.73 -4.36 -3.20
CA ILE A 11 6.17 -5.75 -3.04
C ILE A 11 6.86 -5.93 -1.68
N CYS A 12 7.76 -5.00 -1.29
CA CYS A 12 8.39 -5.02 0.02
C CYS A 12 7.36 -5.02 1.16
N PHE A 13 6.40 -4.09 1.09
CA PHE A 13 5.35 -3.99 2.10
C PHE A 13 4.42 -5.21 2.12
N ALA A 14 4.18 -5.85 0.96
CA ALA A 14 3.42 -7.09 0.89
C ALA A 14 4.14 -8.25 1.60
N TYR A 15 5.45 -8.38 1.46
CA TYR A 15 6.23 -9.39 2.19
C TYR A 15 6.21 -9.14 3.70
N LEU A 16 6.38 -7.90 4.13
CA LEU A 16 6.28 -7.54 5.55
C LEU A 16 4.88 -7.83 6.11
N ALA A 17 3.83 -7.52 5.33
CA ALA A 17 2.46 -7.85 5.69
C ALA A 17 2.24 -9.37 5.79
N ALA A 18 2.81 -10.17 4.88
CA ALA A 18 2.72 -11.63 4.92
C ALA A 18 3.33 -12.20 6.22
N ILE A 19 4.52 -11.73 6.60
CA ILE A 19 5.17 -12.13 7.86
C ILE A 19 4.31 -11.73 9.07
N LEU A 20 3.77 -10.51 9.07
CA LEU A 20 2.93 -10.03 10.16
C LEU A 20 1.63 -10.84 10.29
N ILE A 21 0.95 -11.11 9.16
CA ILE A 21 -0.28 -11.91 9.12
C ILE A 21 -0.03 -13.30 9.66
N PHE A 22 1.08 -13.94 9.29
CA PHE A 22 1.48 -15.25 9.75
C PHE A 22 1.70 -15.26 11.27
N ASN A 23 2.53 -14.33 11.81
CA ASN A 23 2.82 -14.26 13.23
C ASN A 23 1.58 -13.97 14.10
N LEU A 24 0.64 -13.19 13.58
CA LEU A 24 -0.58 -12.83 14.31
C LEU A 24 -1.72 -13.84 14.11
N GLY A 25 -1.53 -14.87 13.28
CA GLY A 25 -2.57 -15.85 12.99
C GLY A 25 -3.83 -15.22 12.40
N LEU A 26 -3.69 -14.18 11.58
CA LEU A 26 -4.83 -13.39 11.10
C LEU A 26 -5.65 -14.07 9.99
N THR A 27 -5.19 -15.19 9.45
CA THR A 27 -5.89 -15.99 8.44
C THR A 27 -5.56 -17.46 8.57
N GLN A 28 -6.54 -18.32 8.23
CA GLN A 28 -6.34 -19.78 8.09
C GLN A 28 -5.89 -20.16 6.68
N ILE A 29 -5.83 -19.20 5.76
CA ILE A 29 -5.37 -19.44 4.39
C ILE A 29 -3.89 -19.82 4.44
N ASN A 30 -3.52 -20.84 3.66
CA ASN A 30 -2.14 -21.30 3.58
C ASN A 30 -1.17 -20.13 3.33
N TYR A 31 -0.16 -20.03 4.15
CA TYR A 31 0.81 -18.93 4.11
C TYR A 31 1.44 -18.73 2.73
N TYR A 32 1.81 -19.83 2.06
CA TYR A 32 2.44 -19.76 0.74
C TYR A 32 1.48 -19.26 -0.36
N LEU A 33 0.17 -19.45 -0.20
CA LEU A 33 -0.85 -18.85 -1.06
C LEU A 33 -1.10 -17.38 -0.72
N THR A 34 -0.96 -17.03 0.55
CA THR A 34 -1.13 -15.65 1.03
C THR A 34 -0.12 -14.69 0.39
N ILE A 35 1.14 -15.10 0.23
CA ILE A 35 2.21 -14.26 -0.33
C ILE A 35 1.89 -13.72 -1.73
N PRO A 36 1.63 -14.56 -2.76
CA PRO A 36 1.36 -14.06 -4.10
C PRO A 36 0.09 -13.22 -4.19
N ILE A 37 -0.93 -13.52 -3.38
CA ILE A 37 -2.15 -12.72 -3.31
C ILE A 37 -1.83 -11.32 -2.78
N LEU A 38 -1.11 -11.22 -1.66
CA LEU A 38 -0.70 -9.94 -1.09
C LEU A 38 0.15 -9.13 -2.07
N VAL A 39 1.12 -9.76 -2.74
CA VAL A 39 1.98 -9.10 -3.73
C VAL A 39 1.16 -8.59 -4.93
N ALA A 40 0.20 -9.37 -5.42
CA ALA A 40 -0.65 -8.96 -6.54
C ALA A 40 -1.54 -7.76 -6.16
N ILE A 41 -2.22 -7.85 -5.01
CA ILE A 41 -3.16 -6.82 -4.56
C ILE A 41 -2.44 -5.56 -4.07
N SER A 42 -1.26 -5.69 -3.46
CA SER A 42 -0.48 -4.52 -3.03
C SER A 42 -0.05 -3.63 -4.20
N LYS A 43 0.23 -4.21 -5.37
CA LYS A 43 0.51 -3.42 -6.57
C LYS A 43 -0.69 -2.56 -6.99
N ILE A 44 -1.91 -3.08 -6.83
CA ILE A 44 -3.15 -2.34 -7.10
C ILE A 44 -3.30 -1.23 -6.05
N GLY A 45 -3.09 -1.54 -4.77
CA GLY A 45 -3.12 -0.56 -3.69
C GLY A 45 -2.10 0.56 -3.85
N ALA A 46 -0.90 0.25 -4.37
CA ALA A 46 0.13 1.25 -4.65
C ALA A 46 -0.20 2.18 -5.82
N GLU A 47 -1.06 1.76 -6.74
CA GLU A 47 -1.55 2.62 -7.82
C GLU A 47 -2.72 3.51 -7.38
N PHE A 48 -3.45 3.10 -6.34
CA PHE A 48 -4.71 3.73 -5.95
C PHE A 48 -4.58 5.23 -5.63
N PRO A 49 -3.57 5.74 -4.89
CA PRO A 49 -3.46 7.17 -4.64
C PRO A 49 -3.38 8.02 -5.91
N ASP A 50 -2.74 7.52 -6.96
CA ASP A 50 -2.59 8.22 -8.24
C ASP A 50 -3.89 8.28 -9.08
N VAL A 51 -4.99 7.70 -8.61
CA VAL A 51 -6.32 7.84 -9.24
C VAL A 51 -6.75 9.31 -9.28
N ASP A 52 -6.28 10.14 -8.35
CA ASP A 52 -6.56 11.57 -8.32
C ASP A 52 -5.84 12.38 -9.41
N HIS A 53 -4.89 11.76 -10.12
CA HIS A 53 -4.10 12.44 -11.15
C HIS A 53 -4.74 12.30 -12.54
N HIS A 54 -5.13 13.42 -13.12
CA HIS A 54 -5.87 13.47 -14.41
C HIS A 54 -5.11 12.86 -15.60
N TRP A 55 -3.79 12.90 -15.56
CA TRP A 55 -2.90 12.37 -16.59
C TRP A 55 -2.30 11.01 -16.25
N SER A 56 -2.65 10.42 -15.11
CA SER A 56 -2.14 9.09 -14.78
C SER A 56 -2.89 8.03 -15.59
N ASN A 57 -2.15 7.04 -16.07
CA ASN A 57 -2.76 5.87 -16.73
C ASN A 57 -3.66 5.07 -15.75
N VAL A 58 -3.61 5.39 -14.46
CA VAL A 58 -4.35 4.69 -13.40
C VAL A 58 -5.84 5.07 -13.42
N HIS A 59 -6.16 6.37 -13.58
CA HIS A 59 -7.55 6.82 -13.56
C HIS A 59 -8.39 6.24 -14.71
N SER A 60 -7.75 5.97 -15.84
CA SER A 60 -8.43 5.48 -17.05
C SER A 60 -8.53 3.96 -17.14
N LYS A 61 -7.83 3.21 -16.27
CA LYS A 61 -7.75 1.74 -16.35
C LYS A 61 -9.07 1.03 -16.16
N THR A 62 -9.90 1.49 -15.24
CA THR A 62 -11.18 0.86 -14.91
C THR A 62 -12.29 1.90 -14.78
N THR A 63 -13.53 1.45 -14.97
CA THR A 63 -14.71 2.30 -14.73
C THR A 63 -14.77 2.78 -13.29
N ILE A 64 -14.38 1.93 -12.34
CA ILE A 64 -14.34 2.27 -10.91
C ILE A 64 -13.34 3.40 -10.66
N ASN A 65 -12.15 3.34 -11.23
CA ASN A 65 -11.15 4.40 -11.09
C ASN A 65 -11.64 5.73 -11.65
N LYS A 66 -12.36 5.70 -12.79
CA LYS A 66 -12.98 6.91 -13.36
C LYS A 66 -14.03 7.52 -12.42
N ILE A 67 -14.90 6.69 -11.83
CA ILE A 67 -15.92 7.14 -10.87
C ILE A 67 -15.24 7.75 -9.65
N ILE A 68 -14.24 7.08 -9.07
CA ILE A 68 -13.49 7.59 -7.91
C ILE A 68 -12.82 8.93 -8.25
N ASN A 69 -12.18 9.04 -9.42
CA ASN A 69 -11.56 10.28 -9.87
C ASN A 69 -12.59 11.41 -9.97
N ILE A 70 -13.76 11.15 -10.55
CA ILE A 70 -14.87 12.13 -10.65
C ILE A 70 -15.29 12.58 -9.25
N ILE A 71 -15.48 11.65 -8.30
CA ILE A 71 -15.88 11.97 -6.91
C ILE A 71 -14.81 12.84 -6.24
N ILE A 72 -13.52 12.50 -6.40
CA ILE A 72 -12.40 13.27 -5.83
C ILE A 72 -12.43 14.70 -6.37
N HIS A 73 -12.59 14.87 -7.68
CA HIS A 73 -12.63 16.22 -8.30
C HIS A 73 -13.88 17.00 -7.93
N ALA A 74 -15.04 16.35 -7.87
CA ALA A 74 -16.30 16.96 -7.43
C ALA A 74 -16.23 17.46 -5.98
N THR A 75 -15.44 16.80 -5.13
CA THR A 75 -15.17 17.20 -3.73
C THR A 75 -13.98 18.16 -3.57
N GLY A 76 -13.53 18.78 -4.67
CA GLY A 76 -12.44 19.76 -4.68
C GLY A 76 -11.04 19.16 -4.56
N GLY A 77 -10.89 17.86 -4.76
CA GLY A 77 -9.60 17.19 -4.80
C GLY A 77 -8.81 17.55 -6.04
N LYS A 78 -7.48 17.60 -5.88
CA LYS A 78 -6.50 17.79 -6.95
C LYS A 78 -5.45 16.69 -6.79
N HIS A 79 -4.49 16.63 -7.71
CA HIS A 79 -3.35 15.72 -7.55
C HIS A 79 -2.71 15.85 -6.15
N ARG A 80 -2.44 14.71 -5.52
CA ARG A 80 -2.07 14.60 -4.10
C ARG A 80 -3.13 15.16 -3.16
N SER A 81 -4.39 14.83 -3.46
CA SER A 81 -5.52 15.24 -2.64
C SER A 81 -5.52 14.54 -1.28
N TRP A 82 -6.24 15.11 -0.32
CA TRP A 82 -6.32 14.52 1.02
C TRP A 82 -7.06 13.17 1.01
N GLN A 83 -7.96 12.94 0.06
CA GLN A 83 -8.75 11.72 -0.05
C GLN A 83 -7.90 10.48 -0.32
N THR A 84 -6.78 10.63 -1.00
CA THR A 84 -5.91 9.52 -1.42
C THR A 84 -4.51 9.60 -0.84
N HIS A 85 -4.02 10.80 -0.48
CA HIS A 85 -2.65 11.04 -0.03
C HIS A 85 -2.56 11.51 1.44
N SER A 86 -3.49 11.09 2.30
CA SER A 86 -3.36 11.28 3.75
C SER A 86 -3.39 9.95 4.51
N ILE A 87 -2.60 9.87 5.57
CA ILE A 87 -2.43 8.61 6.33
C ILE A 87 -3.70 8.26 7.09
N ASP A 88 -4.35 9.27 7.69
CA ASP A 88 -5.58 9.08 8.44
C ASP A 88 -6.72 8.51 7.57
N ILE A 89 -6.88 8.98 6.34
CA ILE A 89 -7.88 8.43 5.41
C ILE A 89 -7.56 6.99 5.04
N CYS A 90 -6.29 6.66 4.78
CA CYS A 90 -5.88 5.29 4.53
C CYS A 90 -6.27 4.38 5.71
N VAL A 91 -5.95 4.78 6.94
CA VAL A 91 -6.28 4.02 8.16
C VAL A 91 -7.79 3.92 8.37
N LEU A 92 -8.53 5.03 8.29
CA LEU A 92 -9.98 5.04 8.50
C LEU A 92 -10.72 4.19 7.46
N THR A 93 -10.32 4.28 6.19
CA THR A 93 -10.91 3.46 5.12
C THR A 93 -10.65 1.98 5.38
N THR A 94 -9.43 1.62 5.76
CA THR A 94 -9.07 0.23 6.06
C THR A 94 -9.88 -0.31 7.24
N LEU A 95 -9.97 0.44 8.35
CA LEU A 95 -10.74 0.03 9.52
C LEU A 95 -12.24 -0.07 9.21
N GLY A 96 -12.78 0.86 8.42
CA GLY A 96 -14.17 0.83 7.99
C GLY A 96 -14.50 -0.43 7.17
N LEU A 97 -13.68 -0.73 6.16
CA LEU A 97 -13.86 -1.91 5.31
C LEU A 97 -13.66 -3.22 6.10
N TYR A 98 -12.69 -3.26 7.01
CA TYR A 98 -12.51 -4.40 7.92
C TYR A 98 -13.75 -4.62 8.79
N THR A 99 -14.30 -3.56 9.39
CA THR A 99 -15.49 -3.64 10.21
C THR A 99 -16.70 -4.12 9.41
N ILE A 100 -16.87 -3.64 8.18
CA ILE A 100 -17.94 -4.09 7.28
C ILE A 100 -17.77 -5.58 6.97
N SER A 101 -16.58 -6.04 6.59
CA SER A 101 -16.31 -7.45 6.30
C SER A 101 -16.66 -8.34 7.50
N LYS A 102 -16.24 -7.95 8.71
CA LYS A 102 -16.56 -8.70 9.93
C LYS A 102 -18.06 -8.69 10.25
N ARG A 103 -18.76 -7.58 10.03
CA ARG A 103 -20.21 -7.52 10.21
C ARG A 103 -20.98 -8.41 9.23
N LEU A 104 -20.55 -8.45 7.96
CA LEU A 104 -21.14 -9.35 6.96
C LEU A 104 -21.00 -10.83 7.37
N TYR A 105 -19.84 -11.21 7.92
CA TYR A 105 -19.60 -12.55 8.45
C TYR A 105 -20.49 -12.84 9.68
N ILE A 106 -20.49 -11.97 10.68
CA ILE A 106 -21.27 -12.16 11.92
C ILE A 106 -22.76 -12.29 11.63
N ASN A 107 -23.26 -11.58 10.63
CA ASN A 107 -24.67 -11.66 10.21
C ASN A 107 -24.96 -12.82 9.24
N ASN A 108 -24.01 -13.75 9.05
CA ASN A 108 -24.12 -14.90 8.15
C ASN A 108 -24.42 -14.54 6.66
N ILE A 109 -24.06 -13.33 6.23
CA ILE A 109 -24.23 -12.89 4.84
C ILE A 109 -23.12 -13.48 3.95
N ILE A 110 -21.92 -13.64 4.51
CA ILE A 110 -20.79 -14.29 3.85
C ILE A 110 -20.25 -15.43 4.72
N SER A 111 -19.64 -16.44 4.07
CA SER A 111 -18.96 -17.52 4.77
C SER A 111 -17.67 -17.04 5.45
N GLU A 112 -17.16 -17.84 6.39
CA GLU A 112 -15.88 -17.58 7.04
C GLU A 112 -14.75 -17.45 6.02
N VAL A 113 -14.65 -18.38 5.08
CA VAL A 113 -13.64 -18.34 4.01
C VAL A 113 -13.71 -17.05 3.19
N ASN A 114 -14.93 -16.62 2.82
CA ASN A 114 -15.09 -15.36 2.08
C ASN A 114 -14.69 -14.14 2.92
N SER A 115 -14.97 -14.15 4.24
CA SER A 115 -14.51 -13.09 5.15
C SER A 115 -13.00 -13.04 5.24
N GLU A 116 -12.32 -14.18 5.34
CA GLU A 116 -10.86 -14.25 5.38
C GLU A 116 -10.23 -13.75 4.06
N VAL A 117 -10.76 -14.18 2.93
CA VAL A 117 -10.32 -13.68 1.62
C VAL A 117 -10.51 -12.17 1.52
N MET A 118 -11.64 -11.63 1.92
CA MET A 118 -11.88 -10.17 1.92
C MET A 118 -10.87 -9.42 2.80
N ILE A 119 -10.57 -9.95 3.99
CA ILE A 119 -9.58 -9.35 4.90
C ILE A 119 -8.18 -9.41 4.26
N LEU A 120 -7.82 -10.53 3.65
CA LEU A 120 -6.53 -10.69 2.97
C LEU A 120 -6.37 -9.70 1.81
N LEU A 121 -7.41 -9.55 0.98
CA LEU A 121 -7.43 -8.57 -0.12
C LEU A 121 -7.31 -7.14 0.43
N LEU A 122 -8.01 -6.83 1.51
CA LEU A 122 -7.94 -5.53 2.17
C LEU A 122 -6.53 -5.24 2.71
N LEU A 123 -5.90 -6.20 3.39
CA LEU A 123 -4.54 -6.05 3.91
C LEU A 123 -3.51 -5.88 2.80
N GLY A 124 -3.64 -6.63 1.70
CA GLY A 124 -2.82 -6.46 0.50
C GLY A 124 -2.98 -5.07 -0.10
N PHE A 125 -4.21 -4.61 -0.28
CA PHE A 125 -4.50 -3.28 -0.81
C PHE A 125 -3.95 -2.18 0.10
N THR A 126 -4.16 -2.29 1.40
CA THR A 126 -3.68 -1.31 2.39
C THR A 126 -2.16 -1.26 2.44
N SER A 127 -1.49 -2.41 2.40
CA SER A 127 -0.02 -2.47 2.37
C SER A 127 0.54 -1.73 1.14
N GLY A 128 -0.11 -1.89 -0.01
CA GLY A 128 0.22 -1.14 -1.22
C GLY A 128 -0.03 0.36 -1.07
N TRP A 129 -1.16 0.76 -0.53
CA TRP A 129 -1.48 2.17 -0.30
C TRP A 129 -0.48 2.82 0.67
N ILE A 130 -0.17 2.17 1.80
CA ILE A 130 0.83 2.65 2.76
C ILE A 130 2.21 2.75 2.10
N SER A 131 2.60 1.77 1.26
CA SER A 131 3.88 1.80 0.55
C SER A 131 4.00 2.99 -0.40
N HIS A 132 2.90 3.38 -1.07
CA HIS A 132 2.83 4.58 -1.90
C HIS A 132 3.06 5.83 -1.05
N LEU A 133 2.31 5.97 0.06
CA LEU A 133 2.46 7.11 0.97
C LEU A 133 3.87 7.17 1.57
N PHE A 134 4.44 6.01 1.95
CA PHE A 134 5.81 5.92 2.43
C PHE A 134 6.81 6.41 1.37
N SER A 135 6.74 5.89 0.16
CA SER A 135 7.64 6.27 -0.91
C SER A 135 7.52 7.76 -1.27
N ASP A 136 6.32 8.32 -1.25
CA ASP A 136 6.09 9.74 -1.46
C ASP A 136 6.62 10.62 -0.31
N SER A 137 6.70 10.08 0.92
CA SER A 137 7.31 10.79 2.05
C SER A 137 8.82 10.99 1.89
N LEU A 138 9.47 10.21 1.01
CA LEU A 138 10.89 10.37 0.64
C LEU A 138 11.10 11.49 -0.40
N THR A 139 10.03 11.97 -1.02
CA THR A 139 10.09 13.08 -1.99
C THR A 139 10.14 14.46 -1.31
N SER A 140 10.44 15.49 -2.10
CA SER A 140 10.47 16.88 -1.61
C SER A 140 9.14 17.38 -1.06
N ASP A 141 8.01 16.88 -1.58
CA ASP A 141 6.67 17.32 -1.20
C ASP A 141 6.18 16.67 0.08
N GLY A 142 6.62 15.44 0.36
CA GLY A 142 6.18 14.65 1.51
C GLY A 142 4.70 14.25 1.42
N VAL A 143 4.21 13.60 2.47
CA VAL A 143 2.84 13.09 2.60
C VAL A 143 2.12 13.80 3.74
N ARG A 144 0.82 14.07 3.57
CA ARG A 144 -0.01 14.63 4.64
C ARG A 144 -0.25 13.59 5.73
N LEU A 145 -0.11 14.02 6.98
CA LEU A 145 -0.45 13.18 8.12
C LEU A 145 -1.97 13.15 8.32
N PHE A 146 -2.64 14.32 8.20
CA PHE A 146 -4.07 14.49 8.43
C PHE A 146 -4.77 15.12 7.23
N CYS A 147 -5.98 14.65 6.95
CA CYS A 147 -6.79 15.15 5.84
C CYS A 147 -7.21 16.62 6.02
N TRP A 148 -7.47 17.07 7.26
CA TRP A 148 -7.88 18.43 7.58
C TRP A 148 -6.72 19.43 7.66
N ASN A 149 -5.47 18.97 7.82
CA ASN A 149 -4.30 19.86 8.01
C ASN A 149 -3.28 19.70 6.89
N LYS A 150 -3.33 20.60 5.92
CA LYS A 150 -2.40 20.64 4.77
C LYS A 150 -0.95 20.95 5.16
N LYS A 151 -0.72 21.54 6.33
CA LYS A 151 0.61 22.01 6.77
C LYS A 151 1.43 20.88 7.41
N ILE A 152 0.77 19.91 8.06
CA ILE A 152 1.44 18.80 8.72
C ILE A 152 1.73 17.72 7.68
N LYS A 153 3.03 17.61 7.32
CA LYS A 153 3.51 16.64 6.34
C LYS A 153 4.67 15.83 6.91
N ILE A 154 4.65 14.54 6.67
CA ILE A 154 5.79 13.66 6.94
C ILE A 154 6.76 13.74 5.77
N LYS A 155 8.04 14.00 6.10
CA LYS A 155 9.17 14.03 5.16
C LYS A 155 10.34 13.32 5.82
N PHE A 156 10.66 12.13 5.37
CA PHE A 156 11.76 11.36 5.96
C PHE A 156 13.14 11.91 5.59
N VAL A 157 13.26 12.61 4.46
CA VAL A 157 14.54 13.20 4.06
C VAL A 157 14.57 14.68 4.43
N PRO A 158 15.43 15.10 5.39
CA PRO A 158 15.54 16.49 5.83
C PRO A 158 15.98 17.44 4.70
N LYS A 159 15.60 18.72 4.79
CA LYS A 159 16.02 19.77 3.83
C LYS A 159 17.54 19.87 3.67
N LYS A 160 18.29 19.68 4.76
CA LYS A 160 19.76 19.78 4.79
C LYS A 160 20.45 18.73 3.91
N ILE A 161 19.80 17.58 3.66
CA ILE A 161 20.30 16.51 2.81
C ILE A 161 19.54 16.49 1.47
N GLY A 162 19.22 17.69 0.95
CA GLY A 162 18.35 17.87 -0.21
C GLY A 162 18.81 17.17 -1.50
N LYS A 163 20.09 16.85 -1.62
CA LYS A 163 20.63 16.05 -2.74
C LYS A 163 20.12 14.60 -2.73
N LEU A 164 19.76 14.04 -1.58
CA LEU A 164 19.20 12.70 -1.42
C LEU A 164 17.68 12.64 -1.57
N ARG A 165 17.00 13.78 -1.78
CA ARG A 165 15.57 13.80 -2.04
C ARG A 165 15.27 13.27 -3.42
N PHE A 166 14.25 12.43 -3.46
CA PHE A 166 13.77 11.95 -4.75
C PHE A 166 12.98 13.05 -5.46
N ASN A 167 13.46 13.43 -6.63
CA ASN A 167 12.67 14.10 -7.63
C ASN A 167 12.28 13.05 -8.68
N THR A 168 11.06 13.11 -9.16
CA THR A 168 10.51 12.13 -10.10
C THR A 168 11.46 11.92 -11.29
N GLY A 169 11.93 10.69 -11.45
CA GLY A 169 12.82 10.28 -12.55
C GLY A 169 14.30 10.60 -12.36
N ASN A 170 14.74 11.11 -11.20
CA ASN A 170 16.17 11.40 -10.99
C ASN A 170 16.99 10.11 -10.74
N GLU A 171 18.33 10.24 -10.80
CA GLU A 171 19.26 9.11 -10.61
C GLU A 171 19.10 8.44 -9.24
N TRP A 172 18.83 9.21 -8.18
CA TRP A 172 18.59 8.70 -6.84
C TRP A 172 17.33 7.84 -6.75
N GLU A 173 16.24 8.22 -7.42
CA GLU A 173 15.04 7.39 -7.50
C GLU A 173 15.34 6.09 -8.24
N ASN A 174 16.08 6.15 -9.36
CA ASN A 174 16.47 4.98 -10.12
C ASN A 174 17.38 4.03 -9.33
N PHE A 175 18.37 4.57 -8.62
CA PHE A 175 19.23 3.79 -7.71
C PHE A 175 18.41 3.11 -6.62
N ASN A 176 17.53 3.87 -5.96
CA ASN A 176 16.69 3.36 -4.90
C ASN A 176 15.72 2.28 -5.41
N CYS A 177 15.13 2.46 -6.59
CA CYS A 177 14.29 1.46 -7.22
C CYS A 177 15.07 0.14 -7.49
N LYS A 178 16.32 0.21 -7.94
CA LYS A 178 17.19 -0.96 -8.11
C LYS A 178 17.48 -1.62 -6.76
N LEU A 179 17.88 -0.85 -5.76
CA LEU A 179 18.15 -1.36 -4.40
C LEU A 179 16.92 -2.08 -3.82
N MET A 180 15.74 -1.48 -3.94
CA MET A 180 14.49 -2.09 -3.46
C MET A 180 14.14 -3.38 -4.20
N LYS A 181 14.52 -3.55 -5.47
CA LYS A 181 14.37 -4.83 -6.18
C LYS A 181 15.22 -5.93 -5.55
N TYR A 182 16.47 -5.63 -5.19
CA TYR A 182 17.33 -6.60 -4.49
C TYR A 182 16.79 -6.92 -3.09
N ILE A 183 16.34 -5.92 -2.35
CA ILE A 183 15.67 -6.12 -1.05
C ILE A 183 14.46 -7.04 -1.19
N ASN A 184 13.64 -6.86 -2.23
CA ASN A 184 12.49 -7.71 -2.49
C ASN A 184 12.86 -9.18 -2.77
N ILE A 185 13.98 -9.43 -3.45
CA ILE A 185 14.47 -10.80 -3.66
C ILE A 185 14.82 -11.42 -2.31
N ILE A 186 15.57 -10.70 -1.48
CA ILE A 186 15.96 -11.17 -0.14
C ILE A 186 14.73 -11.42 0.74
N LEU A 187 13.81 -10.46 0.81
CA LEU A 187 12.57 -10.60 1.58
C LEU A 187 11.70 -11.74 1.08
N GLY A 188 11.62 -11.94 -0.24
CA GLY A 188 10.91 -13.08 -0.83
C GLY A 188 11.49 -14.42 -0.38
N LEU A 189 12.82 -14.56 -0.37
CA LEU A 189 13.51 -15.75 0.14
C LEU A 189 13.26 -15.91 1.66
N VAL A 190 13.35 -14.84 2.43
CA VAL A 190 13.02 -14.85 3.86
C VAL A 190 11.59 -15.33 4.08
N CYS A 191 10.60 -14.79 3.37
CA CYS A 191 9.21 -15.23 3.49
C CYS A 191 9.03 -16.73 3.19
N ILE A 192 9.77 -17.29 2.22
CA ILE A 192 9.68 -18.72 1.90
C ILE A 192 10.25 -19.58 3.02
N ILE A 193 11.36 -19.15 3.61
CA ILE A 193 12.09 -19.93 4.63
C ILE A 193 11.50 -19.71 6.03
N TYR A 194 10.87 -18.60 6.28
CA TYR A 194 10.45 -18.14 7.60
C TYR A 194 9.60 -19.16 8.40
N PRO A 195 8.54 -19.78 7.83
CA PRO A 195 7.75 -20.77 8.57
C PRO A 195 8.55 -22.02 8.92
N VAL A 196 9.51 -22.39 8.05
CA VAL A 196 10.39 -23.56 8.30
C VAL A 196 11.33 -23.27 9.46
N LEU A 197 11.91 -22.06 9.52
CA LEU A 197 12.81 -21.68 10.62
C LEU A 197 12.07 -21.62 11.97
N LEU A 198 10.83 -21.14 12.01
CA LEU A 198 10.05 -21.12 13.24
C LEU A 198 9.79 -22.53 13.78
N ASN A 199 9.42 -23.47 12.92
CA ASN A 199 9.19 -24.87 13.32
C ASN A 199 10.43 -25.59 13.85
N TYR A 200 11.65 -25.07 13.58
CA TYR A 200 12.89 -25.62 14.15
C TYR A 200 13.30 -24.96 15.47
N LEU A 201 12.70 -23.82 15.82
CA LEU A 201 13.02 -23.06 17.03
C LEU A 201 12.04 -23.31 18.18
N GLU A 202 10.88 -23.91 17.90
CA GLU A 202 9.89 -24.43 18.87
C GLU A 202 10.18 -25.89 19.23
#